data_95f03cca341917e2220aca83f279acda
#
_entry.id   95f03cca341917e2220aca83f279acda
#
_cell.length_a   1.000
_cell.length_b   1.000
_cell.length_c   1.000
_cell.angle_alpha   90.00
_cell.angle_beta   90.00
_cell.angle_gamma   90.00
#
_symmetry.space_group_name_H-M   'P 1'
#
loop_
_entity.id
_entity.type
_entity.pdbx_description
1 polymer ?
#
loop_
_entity_poly.entity_id
_entity_poly.type
_entity_poly.pdbx_seq_one_letter_code
_entity_poly.pdbx_strand_id
1 'polypeptide(L)'
;MAKNLIEAAAADEVEEKVEKTIDFNKGRRQFAVWHVGDRDIKLKLKTSTTCDLERKYGRNLLSIMGEGDGGMPAITVMLDIVYAAAKDWNHGLKKSTITDLYDEWLAEGGSMIQFYTDIYMDVFLVSGFFSEAQADQMREMKDDLEA
;
A
#
# COMPACT_ATOMS: atom_id res chain seq x y z
N MET A 1 -20.67 36.47 -23.18
CA MET A 1 -20.74 36.68 -21.72
C MET A 1 -20.84 35.35 -20.94
N ALA A 2 -21.78 34.46 -21.29
CA ALA A 2 -21.85 33.14 -20.64
C ALA A 2 -20.59 32.30 -20.86
N LYS A 3 -19.93 32.45 -21.99
CA LYS A 3 -18.71 31.73 -22.34
C LYS A 3 -17.52 32.11 -21.43
N ASN A 4 -17.41 33.37 -21.04
CA ASN A 4 -16.33 33.86 -20.16
C ASN A 4 -16.54 33.40 -18.71
N LEU A 5 -17.79 33.25 -18.27
CA LEU A 5 -18.13 32.77 -16.96
C LEU A 5 -17.82 31.27 -16.81
N ILE A 6 -18.08 30.51 -17.88
CA ILE A 6 -17.80 29.08 -17.94
C ILE A 6 -16.28 28.86 -17.97
N GLU A 7 -15.53 29.67 -18.73
CA GLU A 7 -14.07 29.59 -18.79
C GLU A 7 -13.43 29.98 -17.46
N ALA A 8 -13.95 31.00 -16.77
CA ALA A 8 -13.46 31.39 -15.45
C ALA A 8 -13.74 30.31 -14.39
N ALA A 9 -14.94 29.71 -14.41
CA ALA A 9 -15.28 28.61 -13.51
C ALA A 9 -14.44 27.36 -13.79
N ALA A 10 -14.17 27.06 -15.07
CA ALA A 10 -13.31 25.94 -15.45
C ALA A 10 -11.85 26.18 -15.05
N ALA A 11 -11.36 27.42 -15.17
CA ALA A 11 -10.01 27.78 -14.73
C ALA A 11 -9.88 27.68 -13.21
N ASP A 12 -10.87 28.13 -12.45
CA ASP A 12 -10.89 27.99 -10.99
C ASP A 12 -10.94 26.51 -10.56
N GLU A 13 -11.73 25.69 -11.25
CA GLU A 13 -11.77 24.25 -11.01
C GLU A 13 -10.44 23.58 -11.32
N VAL A 14 -9.76 23.99 -12.40
CA VAL A 14 -8.45 23.46 -12.77
C VAL A 14 -7.38 23.88 -11.76
N GLU A 15 -7.37 25.12 -11.31
CA GLU A 15 -6.45 25.58 -10.27
C GLU A 15 -6.69 24.86 -8.95
N GLU A 16 -7.93 24.67 -8.55
CA GLU A 16 -8.31 23.93 -7.35
C GLU A 16 -7.89 22.45 -7.46
N LYS A 17 -8.07 21.83 -8.63
CA LYS A 17 -7.60 20.46 -8.88
C LYS A 17 -6.08 20.35 -8.87
N VAL A 18 -5.37 21.35 -9.40
CA VAL A 18 -3.89 21.37 -9.38
C VAL A 18 -3.39 21.55 -7.96
N GLU A 19 -3.94 22.44 -7.18
CA GLU A 19 -3.61 22.61 -5.76
C GLU A 19 -3.95 21.35 -4.96
N LYS A 20 -5.11 20.76 -5.18
CA LYS A 20 -5.51 19.50 -4.62
C LYS A 20 -4.59 18.38 -5.07
N THR A 21 -4.14 18.35 -6.33
CA THR A 21 -3.24 17.32 -6.83
C THR A 21 -1.85 17.44 -6.22
N ILE A 22 -1.38 18.65 -5.95
CA ILE A 22 -0.13 18.89 -5.23
C ILE A 22 -0.27 18.45 -3.78
N ASP A 23 -1.41 18.73 -3.13
CA ASP A 23 -1.80 18.22 -1.81
C ASP A 23 -2.16 16.75 -1.84
N PHE A 24 -2.55 16.24 -2.96
CA PHE A 24 -3.14 14.93 -3.20
C PHE A 24 -2.20 13.83 -3.58
N ASN A 25 -0.98 14.15 -3.75
CA ASN A 25 0.01 13.14 -3.46
C ASN A 25 -0.19 12.61 -2.02
N LYS A 26 -1.06 13.26 -1.25
CA LYS A 26 -1.63 12.77 0.00
C LYS A 26 -2.68 11.67 -0.17
N GLY A 27 -3.52 11.70 -1.21
CA GLY A 27 -4.60 10.71 -1.39
C GLY A 27 -4.03 9.34 -1.70
N ARG A 28 -3.11 9.25 -2.69
CA ARG A 28 -2.40 8.02 -3.01
C ARG A 28 -0.90 8.23 -2.79
N ARG A 29 -0.41 7.70 -1.69
CA ARG A 29 1.02 7.72 -1.41
C ARG A 29 1.75 6.89 -2.46
N GLN A 30 2.95 7.31 -2.80
CA GLN A 30 3.77 6.60 -3.79
C GLN A 30 4.25 5.26 -3.25
N PHE A 31 4.58 5.21 -1.97
CA PHE A 31 5.08 4.00 -1.31
C PHE A 31 4.44 3.82 0.06
N ALA A 32 4.24 2.58 0.45
CA ALA A 32 4.14 2.21 1.86
C ALA A 32 5.58 2.13 2.40
N VAL A 33 5.76 2.35 3.69
CA VAL A 33 7.08 2.28 4.30
C VAL A 33 7.00 1.40 5.55
N TRP A 34 7.88 0.41 5.62
CA TRP A 34 8.03 -0.45 6.78
C TRP A 34 9.29 -0.04 7.53
N HIS A 35 9.11 0.49 8.73
CA HIS A 35 10.19 0.92 9.60
C HIS A 35 10.63 -0.23 10.48
N VAL A 36 11.88 -0.67 10.34
CA VAL A 36 12.47 -1.73 11.15
C VAL A 36 13.83 -1.25 11.63
N GLY A 37 13.97 -0.98 12.93
CA GLY A 37 15.17 -0.35 13.47
C GLY A 37 15.40 1.00 12.83
N ASP A 38 16.59 1.22 12.31
CA ASP A 38 16.97 2.45 11.56
C ASP A 38 16.73 2.32 10.06
N ARG A 39 16.09 1.24 9.60
CA ARG A 39 15.84 1.01 8.17
C ARG A 39 14.41 1.33 7.80
N ASP A 40 14.25 1.99 6.66
CA ASP A 40 12.96 2.27 6.04
C ASP A 40 12.87 1.46 4.75
N ILE A 41 11.97 0.49 4.72
CA ILE A 41 11.77 -0.39 3.58
C ILE A 41 10.60 0.16 2.76
N LYS A 42 10.86 0.60 1.55
CA LYS A 42 9.83 1.08 0.62
C LYS A 42 9.10 -0.10 0.01
N LEU A 43 7.79 -0.01 -0.06
CA LEU A 43 6.92 -1.07 -0.53
C LEU A 43 5.94 -0.54 -1.57
N LYS A 44 5.91 -1.18 -2.72
CA LYS A 44 4.90 -0.95 -3.76
C LYS A 44 4.96 -2.07 -4.78
N LEU A 45 3.82 -2.61 -5.17
CA LEU A 45 3.75 -3.61 -6.22
C LEU A 45 3.69 -2.94 -7.59
N LYS A 46 4.67 -3.21 -8.45
CA LYS A 46 4.58 -2.91 -9.88
C LYS A 46 3.57 -3.83 -10.53
N THR A 47 2.99 -3.41 -11.62
CA THR A 47 2.05 -4.24 -12.38
C THR A 47 2.67 -5.57 -12.80
N SER A 48 3.91 -5.56 -13.30
CA SER A 48 4.62 -6.78 -13.68
C SER A 48 4.81 -7.74 -12.52
N THR A 49 5.12 -7.21 -11.34
CA THR A 49 5.27 -7.99 -10.11
C THR A 49 3.93 -8.56 -9.64
N THR A 50 2.86 -7.79 -9.74
CA THR A 50 1.50 -8.27 -9.47
C THR A 50 1.14 -9.42 -10.39
N CYS A 51 1.45 -9.31 -11.69
CA CYS A 51 1.23 -10.40 -12.66
C CYS A 51 2.00 -11.67 -12.28
N ASP A 52 3.24 -11.53 -11.86
CA ASP A 52 4.07 -12.67 -11.44
C ASP A 52 3.47 -13.37 -10.20
N LEU A 53 3.00 -12.60 -9.24
CA LEU A 53 2.35 -13.14 -8.04
C LEU A 53 1.06 -13.86 -8.39
N GLU A 54 0.24 -13.30 -9.27
CA GLU A 54 -1.01 -13.92 -9.70
C GLU A 54 -0.76 -15.24 -10.44
N ARG A 55 0.29 -15.30 -11.26
CA ARG A 55 0.70 -16.56 -11.91
C ARG A 55 1.17 -17.58 -10.88
N LYS A 56 1.90 -17.15 -9.88
CA LYS A 56 2.40 -18.03 -8.82
C LYS A 56 1.24 -18.64 -8.02
N TYR A 57 0.25 -17.84 -7.67
CA TYR A 57 -0.88 -18.28 -6.85
C TYR A 57 -2.06 -18.81 -7.67
N GLY A 58 -2.07 -18.59 -8.97
CA GLY A 58 -3.14 -19.05 -9.87
C GLY A 58 -4.46 -18.31 -9.68
N ARG A 59 -4.46 -17.10 -9.15
CA ARG A 59 -5.66 -16.29 -8.89
C ARG A 59 -5.31 -14.81 -8.80
N ASN A 60 -6.34 -13.95 -8.87
CA ASN A 60 -6.09 -12.53 -8.74
C ASN A 60 -5.66 -12.17 -7.30
N LEU A 61 -4.86 -11.14 -7.18
CA LEU A 61 -4.23 -10.79 -5.91
C LEU A 61 -5.22 -10.26 -4.87
N LEU A 62 -6.30 -9.62 -5.32
CA LEU A 62 -7.37 -9.17 -4.40
C LEU A 62 -8.05 -10.33 -3.70
N SER A 63 -8.21 -11.49 -4.37
CA SER A 63 -8.79 -12.67 -3.73
C SER A 63 -7.86 -13.27 -2.68
N ILE A 64 -6.56 -13.04 -2.81
CA ILE A 64 -5.55 -13.52 -1.86
C ILE A 64 -5.45 -12.57 -0.66
N MET A 65 -5.68 -11.28 -0.88
CA MET A 65 -5.45 -10.21 0.10
C MET A 65 -6.10 -10.47 1.46
N GLY A 66 -7.32 -10.96 1.47
CA GLY A 66 -8.09 -11.21 2.70
C GLY A 66 -8.40 -12.68 2.95
N GLU A 67 -7.66 -13.59 2.35
CA GLU A 67 -7.89 -15.01 2.47
C GLU A 67 -7.19 -15.61 3.69
N GLY A 68 -7.94 -16.45 4.41
CA GLY A 68 -7.44 -17.12 5.59
C GLY A 68 -8.46 -17.09 6.71
N ASP A 69 -8.20 -17.81 7.78
CA ASP A 69 -9.05 -17.82 8.96
C ASP A 69 -9.09 -16.41 9.58
N GLY A 70 -10.31 -15.88 9.77
CA GLY A 70 -10.49 -14.53 10.26
C GLY A 70 -10.16 -13.44 9.25
N GLY A 71 -10.01 -13.77 7.96
CA GLY A 71 -9.72 -12.81 6.90
C GLY A 71 -8.25 -12.37 6.81
N MET A 72 -7.36 -13.03 7.56
CA MET A 72 -5.93 -12.76 7.50
C MET A 72 -5.22 -13.91 6.78
N PRO A 73 -4.43 -13.62 5.73
CA PRO A 73 -3.67 -14.67 5.04
C PRO A 73 -2.61 -15.30 5.95
N ALA A 74 -2.11 -16.46 5.53
CA ALA A 74 -0.96 -17.07 6.19
C ALA A 74 0.25 -16.13 6.14
N ILE A 75 1.08 -16.16 7.18
CA ILE A 75 2.28 -15.31 7.26
C ILE A 75 3.22 -15.53 6.05
N THR A 76 3.32 -16.75 5.56
CA THR A 76 4.12 -17.07 4.38
C THR A 76 3.67 -16.27 3.14
N VAL A 77 2.37 -16.12 2.97
CA VAL A 77 1.78 -15.34 1.86
C VAL A 77 2.04 -13.85 2.06
N MET A 78 1.83 -13.34 3.27
CA MET A 78 2.08 -11.93 3.57
C MET A 78 3.55 -11.55 3.37
N LEU A 79 4.47 -12.37 3.85
CA LEU A 79 5.91 -12.13 3.66
C LEU A 79 6.32 -12.21 2.19
N ASP A 80 5.73 -13.11 1.43
CA ASP A 80 6.00 -13.26 0.00
C ASP A 80 5.56 -12.00 -0.78
N ILE A 81 4.38 -11.49 -0.48
CA ILE A 81 3.84 -10.28 -1.12
C ILE A 81 4.63 -9.04 -0.69
N VAL A 82 4.97 -8.91 0.59
CA VAL A 82 5.78 -7.80 1.09
C VAL A 82 7.18 -7.83 0.47
N TYR A 83 7.81 -8.99 0.34
CA TYR A 83 9.07 -9.12 -0.37
C TYR A 83 8.95 -8.66 -1.82
N ALA A 84 7.92 -9.12 -2.53
CA ALA A 84 7.69 -8.73 -3.92
C ALA A 84 7.50 -7.21 -4.06
N ALA A 85 6.83 -6.59 -3.09
CA ALA A 85 6.64 -5.14 -3.04
C ALA A 85 7.93 -4.39 -2.71
N ALA A 86 8.86 -5.01 -1.99
CA ALA A 86 10.10 -4.39 -1.52
C ALA A 86 11.27 -4.50 -2.51
N LYS A 87 11.38 -5.61 -3.22
CA LYS A 87 12.58 -5.96 -4.00
C LYS A 87 12.94 -4.94 -5.08
N ASP A 88 11.96 -4.29 -5.67
CA ASP A 88 12.18 -3.34 -6.77
C ASP A 88 12.65 -1.97 -6.29
N TRP A 89 12.51 -1.67 -5.00
CA TRP A 89 12.76 -0.35 -4.43
C TRP A 89 13.88 -0.32 -3.40
N ASN A 90 14.41 -1.47 -3.04
CA ASN A 90 15.44 -1.61 -2.02
C ASN A 90 16.56 -2.47 -2.58
N HIS A 91 17.68 -1.84 -2.92
CA HIS A 91 18.79 -2.50 -3.60
C HIS A 91 19.36 -3.66 -2.77
N GLY A 92 19.57 -4.79 -3.42
CA GLY A 92 20.20 -5.96 -2.80
C GLY A 92 19.34 -6.71 -1.80
N LEU A 93 18.05 -6.39 -1.67
CA LEU A 93 17.16 -7.04 -0.74
C LEU A 93 16.86 -8.48 -1.18
N LYS A 94 17.03 -9.43 -0.27
CA LYS A 94 16.74 -10.85 -0.50
C LYS A 94 15.49 -11.26 0.27
N LYS A 95 14.87 -12.35 -0.15
CA LYS A 95 13.69 -12.87 0.55
C LYS A 95 14.02 -13.25 2.01
N SER A 96 15.19 -13.82 2.26
CA SER A 96 15.66 -14.13 3.62
C SER A 96 15.77 -12.86 4.48
N THR A 97 16.11 -11.73 3.87
CA THR A 97 16.18 -10.44 4.57
C THR A 97 14.82 -10.02 5.11
N ILE A 98 13.75 -10.27 4.38
CA ILE A 98 12.37 -9.93 4.82
C ILE A 98 12.00 -10.73 6.07
N THR A 99 12.34 -12.02 6.10
CA THR A 99 12.08 -12.86 7.27
C THR A 99 12.86 -12.37 8.48
N ASP A 100 14.13 -12.01 8.30
CA ASP A 100 14.97 -11.47 9.35
C ASP A 100 14.45 -10.12 9.86
N LEU A 101 14.01 -9.25 8.95
CA LEU A 101 13.39 -7.97 9.29
C LEU A 101 12.10 -8.15 10.10
N TYR A 102 11.31 -9.14 9.74
CA TYR A 102 10.09 -9.46 10.46
C TYR A 102 10.39 -9.88 11.90
N ASP A 103 11.39 -10.74 12.11
CA ASP A 103 11.81 -11.16 13.43
C ASP A 103 12.35 -9.98 14.26
N GLU A 104 13.14 -9.09 13.64
CA GLU A 104 13.64 -7.88 14.28
C GLU A 104 12.48 -6.96 14.68
N TRP A 105 11.51 -6.79 13.81
CA TRP A 105 10.32 -5.97 14.05
C TRP A 105 9.48 -6.52 15.20
N LEU A 106 9.31 -7.84 15.29
CA LEU A 106 8.66 -8.49 16.42
C LEU A 106 9.41 -8.22 17.73
N ALA A 107 10.73 -8.29 17.69
CA ALA A 107 11.58 -8.01 18.85
C ALA A 107 11.46 -6.55 19.33
N GLU A 108 11.13 -5.63 18.41
CA GLU A 108 10.91 -4.22 18.71
C GLU A 108 9.48 -3.92 19.20
N GLY A 109 8.63 -4.92 19.33
CA GLY A 109 7.28 -4.79 19.83
C GLY A 109 6.18 -4.88 18.78
N GLY A 110 6.51 -5.19 17.52
CA GLY A 110 5.53 -5.46 16.49
C GLY A 110 4.76 -6.74 16.71
N SER A 111 3.66 -6.92 16.00
CA SER A 111 2.86 -8.14 16.05
C SER A 111 2.43 -8.56 14.64
N MET A 112 2.01 -9.83 14.49
CA MET A 112 1.49 -10.33 13.22
C MET A 112 0.24 -9.54 12.77
N ILE A 113 -0.63 -9.18 13.69
CA ILE A 113 -1.84 -8.41 13.39
C ILE A 113 -1.47 -7.01 12.89
N GLN A 114 -0.51 -6.34 13.55
CA GLN A 114 0.00 -5.05 13.09
C GLN A 114 0.70 -5.15 11.73
N PHE A 115 1.44 -6.22 11.50
CA PHE A 115 2.05 -6.48 10.19
C PHE A 115 0.98 -6.56 9.10
N TYR A 116 -0.10 -7.27 9.37
CA TYR A 116 -1.24 -7.36 8.46
C TYR A 116 -1.87 -5.99 8.20
N THR A 117 -2.23 -5.25 9.26
CA THR A 117 -2.97 -3.99 9.14
C THR A 117 -2.10 -2.83 8.66
N ASP A 118 -0.88 -2.70 9.15
CA ASP A 118 -0.04 -1.52 8.93
C ASP A 118 0.89 -1.68 7.72
N ILE A 119 1.33 -2.90 7.43
CA ILE A 119 2.34 -3.15 6.39
C ILE A 119 1.71 -3.82 5.17
N TYR A 120 1.15 -5.00 5.36
CA TYR A 120 0.60 -5.81 4.27
C TYR A 120 -0.57 -5.11 3.57
N MET A 121 -1.57 -4.65 4.31
CA MET A 121 -2.71 -3.93 3.73
C MET A 121 -2.28 -2.63 3.08
N ASP A 122 -1.29 -1.95 3.65
CA ASP A 122 -0.78 -0.70 3.11
C ASP A 122 -0.15 -0.88 1.72
N VAL A 123 0.48 -2.02 1.46
CA VAL A 123 0.98 -2.39 0.12
C VAL A 123 -0.14 -2.31 -0.91
N PHE A 124 -1.31 -2.86 -0.60
CA PHE A 124 -2.45 -2.83 -1.52
C PHE A 124 -3.02 -1.42 -1.69
N LEU A 125 -3.02 -0.62 -0.61
CA LEU A 125 -3.53 0.75 -0.66
C LEU A 125 -2.70 1.66 -1.56
N VAL A 126 -1.38 1.49 -1.59
CA VAL A 126 -0.49 2.32 -2.42
C VAL A 126 -0.29 1.78 -3.83
N SER A 127 -0.65 0.53 -4.10
CA SER A 127 -0.33 -0.14 -5.37
C SER A 127 -1.44 -0.04 -6.42
N GLY A 128 -2.49 0.73 -6.17
CA GLY A 128 -3.52 1.02 -7.17
C GLY A 128 -4.64 0.00 -7.28
N PHE A 129 -4.78 -0.91 -6.31
CA PHE A 129 -5.88 -1.89 -6.28
C PHE A 129 -7.23 -1.25 -6.00
N PHE A 130 -7.23 -0.09 -5.37
CA PHE A 130 -8.42 0.65 -4.98
C PHE A 130 -8.36 2.06 -5.54
N SER A 131 -9.52 2.70 -5.73
CA SER A 131 -9.55 4.14 -6.00
C SER A 131 -9.01 4.91 -4.80
N GLU A 132 -8.62 6.17 -5.01
CA GLU A 132 -8.15 7.02 -3.91
C GLU A 132 -9.19 7.14 -2.80
N ALA A 133 -10.47 7.31 -3.17
CA ALA A 133 -11.56 7.39 -2.20
C ALA A 133 -11.73 6.10 -1.40
N GLN A 134 -11.63 4.94 -2.06
CA GLN A 134 -11.71 3.63 -1.39
C GLN A 134 -10.53 3.42 -0.45
N ALA A 135 -9.33 3.78 -0.89
CA ALA A 135 -8.12 3.67 -0.08
C ALA A 135 -8.20 4.57 1.16
N ASP A 136 -8.71 5.78 1.02
CA ASP A 136 -8.92 6.71 2.14
C ASP A 136 -9.93 6.16 3.14
N GLN A 137 -11.04 5.58 2.67
CA GLN A 137 -12.02 4.94 3.52
C GLN A 137 -11.42 3.76 4.31
N MET A 138 -10.63 2.94 3.66
CA MET A 138 -9.97 1.80 4.30
C MET A 138 -8.97 2.25 5.36
N ARG A 139 -8.23 3.33 5.12
CA ARG A 139 -7.32 3.92 6.11
C ARG A 139 -8.07 4.47 7.32
N GLU A 140 -9.18 5.16 7.11
CA GLU A 140 -10.03 5.68 8.18
C GLU A 140 -10.58 4.54 9.04
N MET A 141 -11.09 3.48 8.42
CA MET A 141 -11.58 2.30 9.12
C MET A 141 -10.48 1.63 9.95
N LYS A 142 -9.28 1.56 9.40
CA LYS A 142 -8.11 1.02 10.09
C LYS A 142 -7.74 1.87 11.30
N ASP A 143 -7.68 3.19 11.14
CA ASP A 143 -7.37 4.12 12.22
C ASP A 143 -8.41 4.05 13.34
N ASP A 144 -9.68 3.90 12.99
CA ASP A 144 -10.77 3.72 13.96
C ASP A 144 -10.61 2.42 14.76
N LEU A 145 -10.14 1.36 14.13
CA LEU A 145 -9.88 0.08 14.80
C LEU A 145 -8.67 0.14 15.74
N GLU A 146 -7.71 0.99 15.45
CA GLU A 146 -6.49 1.16 16.26
C GLU A 146 -6.67 2.18 17.40
N ALA A 147 -7.71 3.00 17.31
CA ALA A 147 -8.02 3.99 18.35
C ALA A 147 -8.67 3.29 19.62
#